data_e79b3fc9ffcbad4de6ac30efe036aebf
#
_entry.id   e79b3fc9ffcbad4de6ac30efe036aebf
#
_cell.length_a   1.000
_cell.length_b   1.000
_cell.length_c   1.000
_cell.angle_alpha   90.00
_cell.angle_beta   90.00
_cell.angle_gamma   90.00
#
_symmetry.space_group_name_H-M   'P 1'
#
loop_
_entity.id
_entity.type
_entity.pdbx_description
1 polymer ?
#
loop_
_entity_poly.entity_id
_entity_poly.type
_entity_poly.pdbx_seq_one_letter_code
_entity_poly.pdbx_strand_id
1 'polypeptide(L)'
;MFEDHLKKFPDFQRLSAKFSSCKANLQDMYRVYVSLKHLQALIACLQDNCGDGSENYAVLQDNFIKDLQELEKDFEKFAQMVETTIDLNQVDNGHYMIKPDFDDNLGELREQLDLIDVKIKAQESKAAAELDLEKGKVLKLEHNSQYGYYFRVTLKEEKNVRGNKNYSIIEANKSGIKFRNGKLEQLNESFADLSAKYEDQQKSIVSEMIREALIED
;
A
#
# COMPACT_ATOMS: atom_id res chain seq x y z
N MET A 1 -27.69 10.93 9.43
CA MET A 1 -27.61 9.45 9.50
C MET A 1 -27.57 8.82 8.10
N PHE A 2 -28.65 8.84 7.28
CA PHE A 2 -28.65 8.27 5.93
C PHE A 2 -27.65 8.95 4.98
N GLU A 3 -27.63 10.27 4.92
CA GLU A 3 -26.67 11.04 4.11
C GLU A 3 -25.20 10.75 4.47
N ASP A 4 -24.92 10.38 5.72
CA ASP A 4 -23.55 10.07 6.15
C ASP A 4 -23.07 8.72 5.60
N HIS A 5 -24.01 7.77 5.37
CA HIS A 5 -23.69 6.53 4.65
C HIS A 5 -23.44 6.81 3.18
N LEU A 6 -24.27 7.64 2.52
CA LEU A 6 -24.10 7.95 1.10
C LEU A 6 -22.78 8.68 0.79
N LYS A 7 -22.32 9.56 1.69
CA LYS A 7 -21.04 10.29 1.53
C LYS A 7 -19.82 9.38 1.54
N LYS A 8 -19.94 8.16 2.03
CA LYS A 8 -18.82 7.19 2.09
C LYS A 8 -18.61 6.44 0.76
N PHE A 9 -19.55 6.51 -0.15
CA PHE A 9 -19.41 5.87 -1.45
C PHE A 9 -18.50 6.69 -2.37
N PRO A 10 -17.62 6.03 -3.11
CA PRO A 10 -16.76 6.67 -4.09
C PRO A 10 -17.55 7.03 -5.36
N ASP A 11 -16.91 7.75 -6.26
CA ASP A 11 -17.40 7.95 -7.62
C ASP A 11 -17.31 6.64 -8.43
N PHE A 12 -18.40 5.88 -8.46
CA PHE A 12 -18.48 4.60 -9.16
C PHE A 12 -18.36 4.76 -10.68
N GLN A 13 -18.80 5.86 -11.28
CA GLN A 13 -18.66 6.07 -12.72
C GLN A 13 -17.18 6.14 -13.10
N ARG A 14 -16.40 6.86 -12.31
CA ARG A 14 -14.95 6.96 -12.49
C ARG A 14 -14.24 5.64 -12.22
N LEU A 15 -14.67 4.88 -11.21
CA LEU A 15 -14.11 3.55 -10.93
C LEU A 15 -14.43 2.58 -12.05
N SER A 16 -15.68 2.48 -12.49
CA SER A 16 -16.10 1.64 -13.61
C SER A 16 -15.29 1.91 -14.88
N ALA A 17 -15.08 3.19 -15.23
CA ALA A 17 -14.23 3.55 -16.37
C ALA A 17 -12.78 3.07 -16.22
N LYS A 18 -12.22 3.07 -15.00
CA LYS A 18 -10.88 2.53 -14.73
C LYS A 18 -10.83 1.01 -14.87
N PHE A 19 -11.82 0.30 -14.34
CA PHE A 19 -11.91 -1.17 -14.47
C PHE A 19 -12.06 -1.57 -15.93
N SER A 20 -13.02 -1.00 -16.66
CA SER A 20 -13.25 -1.28 -18.09
C SER A 20 -12.04 -1.00 -18.98
N SER A 21 -11.20 -0.02 -18.60
CA SER A 21 -9.96 0.30 -19.33
C SER A 21 -8.73 -0.46 -18.81
N CYS A 22 -8.89 -1.41 -17.88
CA CYS A 22 -7.80 -2.12 -17.20
C CYS A 22 -6.74 -1.20 -16.56
N LYS A 23 -7.16 -0.03 -16.07
CA LYS A 23 -6.30 0.97 -15.40
C LYS A 23 -6.53 1.04 -13.89
N ALA A 24 -7.43 0.22 -13.35
CA ALA A 24 -7.64 0.13 -11.92
C ALA A 24 -6.41 -0.50 -11.23
N ASN A 25 -6.21 -0.16 -9.97
CA ASN A 25 -5.14 -0.66 -9.13
C ASN A 25 -5.71 -1.26 -7.83
N LEU A 26 -4.84 -1.81 -6.98
CA LEU A 26 -5.25 -2.40 -5.69
C LEU A 26 -6.04 -1.42 -4.81
N GLN A 27 -5.70 -0.14 -4.81
CA GLN A 27 -6.44 0.88 -4.07
C GLN A 27 -7.87 1.06 -4.62
N ASP A 28 -8.03 1.02 -5.94
CA ASP A 28 -9.35 1.12 -6.58
C ASP A 28 -10.20 -0.13 -6.27
N MET A 29 -9.61 -1.33 -6.27
CA MET A 29 -10.27 -2.58 -5.87
C MET A 29 -10.69 -2.52 -4.39
N TYR A 30 -9.81 -2.07 -3.50
CA TYR A 30 -10.13 -1.91 -2.09
C TYR A 30 -11.25 -0.89 -1.85
N ARG A 31 -11.32 0.21 -2.62
CA ARG A 31 -12.42 1.18 -2.54
C ARG A 31 -13.77 0.57 -2.88
N VAL A 32 -13.83 -0.28 -3.91
CA VAL A 32 -15.06 -1.01 -4.23
C VAL A 32 -15.43 -1.96 -3.09
N TYR A 33 -14.47 -2.72 -2.57
CA TYR A 33 -14.66 -3.63 -1.44
C TYR A 33 -15.22 -2.90 -0.19
N VAL A 34 -14.64 -1.78 0.20
CA VAL A 34 -15.13 -0.98 1.34
C VAL A 34 -16.54 -0.46 1.09
N SER A 35 -16.87 -0.12 -0.17
CA SER A 35 -18.21 0.30 -0.55
C SER A 35 -19.24 -0.79 -0.34
N LEU A 36 -18.89 -2.06 -0.60
CA LEU A 36 -19.77 -3.21 -0.32
C LEU A 36 -20.03 -3.36 1.18
N LYS A 37 -19.02 -3.16 2.03
CA LYS A 37 -19.22 -3.16 3.49
C LYS A 37 -20.11 -1.98 3.94
N HIS A 38 -20.00 -0.82 3.30
CA HIS A 38 -20.90 0.31 3.56
C HIS A 38 -22.33 0.06 3.04
N LEU A 39 -22.48 -0.69 1.94
CA LEU A 39 -23.78 -1.09 1.41
C LEU A 39 -24.56 -1.94 2.43
N GLN A 40 -23.93 -2.91 3.06
CA GLN A 40 -24.52 -3.71 4.14
C GLN A 40 -25.03 -2.82 5.29
N ALA A 41 -24.21 -1.86 5.73
CA ALA A 41 -24.61 -0.92 6.77
C ALA A 41 -25.76 0.00 6.33
N LEU A 42 -25.81 0.37 5.05
CA LEU A 42 -26.90 1.17 4.48
C LEU A 42 -28.20 0.38 4.45
N ILE A 43 -28.19 -0.88 3.98
CA ILE A 43 -29.37 -1.78 3.96
C ILE A 43 -29.90 -1.94 5.38
N ALA A 44 -29.04 -2.25 6.35
CA ALA A 44 -29.45 -2.37 7.75
C ALA A 44 -30.08 -1.06 8.28
N CYS A 45 -29.48 0.09 7.98
CA CYS A 45 -30.03 1.39 8.36
C CYS A 45 -31.42 1.67 7.74
N LEU A 46 -31.66 1.25 6.49
CA LEU A 46 -32.98 1.36 5.84
C LEU A 46 -34.02 0.47 6.52
N GLN A 47 -33.65 -0.77 6.85
CA GLN A 47 -34.51 -1.73 7.51
C GLN A 47 -34.90 -1.28 8.94
N ASP A 48 -33.92 -0.83 9.72
CA ASP A 48 -34.11 -0.42 11.13
C ASP A 48 -34.97 0.84 11.27
N ASN A 49 -34.88 1.78 10.31
CA ASN A 49 -35.58 3.07 10.41
C ASN A 49 -37.02 3.04 9.86
N CYS A 50 -37.46 1.96 9.22
CA CYS A 50 -38.76 1.92 8.57
C CYS A 50 -39.83 1.11 9.30
N GLY A 51 -39.51 0.43 10.39
CA GLY A 51 -40.43 -0.37 11.20
C GLY A 51 -41.20 -1.44 10.41
N ASP A 52 -41.15 -2.66 10.83
CA ASP A 52 -41.79 -3.81 10.18
C ASP A 52 -43.32 -3.57 10.08
N GLY A 53 -43.87 -3.62 8.86
CA GLY A 53 -45.35 -3.52 8.65
C GLY A 53 -45.88 -2.15 8.29
N SER A 54 -45.07 -1.10 8.11
CA SER A 54 -45.52 0.17 7.56
C SER A 54 -45.67 0.13 6.03
N GLU A 55 -46.64 0.90 5.46
CA GLU A 55 -46.75 1.06 3.99
C GLU A 55 -45.42 1.59 3.39
N ASN A 56 -44.71 2.43 4.11
CA ASN A 56 -43.43 2.98 3.70
C ASN A 56 -42.35 1.90 3.64
N TYR A 57 -42.38 0.87 4.51
CA TYR A 57 -41.46 -0.26 4.46
C TYR A 57 -41.61 -1.08 3.19
N ALA A 58 -42.85 -1.38 2.80
CA ALA A 58 -43.11 -2.11 1.56
C ALA A 58 -42.61 -1.37 0.32
N VAL A 59 -42.79 -0.06 0.26
CA VAL A 59 -42.28 0.78 -0.83
C VAL A 59 -40.77 0.81 -0.87
N LEU A 60 -40.09 0.91 0.27
CA LEU A 60 -38.62 0.88 0.34
C LEU A 60 -38.06 -0.51 0.02
N GLN A 61 -38.73 -1.56 0.50
CA GLN A 61 -38.35 -2.94 0.23
C GLN A 61 -38.38 -3.23 -1.27
N ASP A 62 -39.45 -2.84 -1.96
CA ASP A 62 -39.65 -3.15 -3.37
C ASP A 62 -38.83 -2.26 -4.33
N ASN A 63 -38.52 -1.01 -3.94
CA ASN A 63 -37.84 -0.07 -4.84
C ASN A 63 -36.34 0.08 -4.59
N PHE A 64 -35.84 -0.39 -3.42
CA PHE A 64 -34.43 -0.17 -3.07
C PHE A 64 -33.77 -1.37 -2.40
N ILE A 65 -34.37 -1.94 -1.34
CA ILE A 65 -33.68 -2.92 -0.51
C ILE A 65 -33.41 -4.20 -1.29
N LYS A 66 -34.38 -4.68 -2.10
CA LYS A 66 -34.20 -5.89 -2.92
C LYS A 66 -33.06 -5.74 -3.91
N ASP A 67 -33.04 -4.64 -4.65
CA ASP A 67 -32.01 -4.38 -5.66
C ASP A 67 -30.62 -4.25 -5.01
N LEU A 68 -30.53 -3.60 -3.85
CA LEU A 68 -29.28 -3.47 -3.10
C LEU A 68 -28.81 -4.83 -2.54
N GLN A 69 -29.72 -5.70 -2.12
CA GLN A 69 -29.40 -7.07 -1.68
C GLN A 69 -28.97 -7.99 -2.83
N GLU A 70 -29.55 -7.83 -4.02
CA GLU A 70 -29.09 -8.53 -5.21
C GLU A 70 -27.68 -8.07 -5.58
N LEU A 71 -27.45 -6.77 -5.63
CA LEU A 71 -26.12 -6.20 -5.87
C LEU A 71 -25.08 -6.72 -4.88
N GLU A 72 -25.42 -6.86 -3.60
CA GLU A 72 -24.52 -7.42 -2.57
C GLU A 72 -24.12 -8.86 -2.91
N LYS A 73 -25.08 -9.69 -3.37
CA LYS A 73 -24.80 -11.08 -3.76
C LYS A 73 -23.94 -11.17 -5.02
N ASP A 74 -24.21 -10.33 -6.01
CA ASP A 74 -23.44 -10.31 -7.27
C ASP A 74 -21.97 -9.98 -7.01
N PHE A 75 -21.69 -9.11 -6.03
CA PHE A 75 -20.33 -8.75 -5.64
C PHE A 75 -19.70 -9.64 -4.56
N GLU A 76 -20.34 -10.70 -4.11
CA GLU A 76 -19.78 -11.60 -3.08
C GLU A 76 -18.46 -12.22 -3.51
N LYS A 77 -18.36 -12.72 -4.74
CA LYS A 77 -17.11 -13.26 -5.29
C LYS A 77 -16.00 -12.23 -5.38
N PHE A 78 -16.34 -11.01 -5.79
CA PHE A 78 -15.38 -9.90 -5.80
C PHE A 78 -14.87 -9.59 -4.40
N ALA A 79 -15.74 -9.55 -3.40
CA ALA A 79 -15.34 -9.31 -2.01
C ALA A 79 -14.41 -10.41 -1.50
N GLN A 80 -14.73 -11.70 -1.78
CA GLN A 80 -13.87 -12.83 -1.44
C GLN A 80 -12.51 -12.75 -2.14
N MET A 81 -12.47 -12.40 -3.42
CA MET A 81 -11.24 -12.20 -4.17
C MET A 81 -10.35 -11.13 -3.51
N VAL A 82 -10.91 -9.99 -3.14
CA VAL A 82 -10.16 -8.93 -2.44
C VAL A 82 -9.65 -9.41 -1.08
N GLU A 83 -10.49 -10.08 -0.29
CA GLU A 83 -10.13 -10.59 1.05
C GLU A 83 -9.04 -11.68 0.99
N THR A 84 -9.01 -12.48 -0.04
CA THR A 84 -7.98 -13.52 -0.22
C THR A 84 -6.66 -12.97 -0.75
N THR A 85 -6.71 -11.91 -1.54
CA THR A 85 -5.54 -11.42 -2.30
C THR A 85 -4.86 -10.22 -1.64
N ILE A 86 -5.62 -9.23 -1.17
CA ILE A 86 -5.05 -7.99 -0.62
C ILE A 86 -4.69 -8.18 0.86
N ASP A 87 -3.50 -7.70 1.25
CA ASP A 87 -3.11 -7.62 2.67
C ASP A 87 -3.84 -6.46 3.35
N LEU A 88 -5.01 -6.74 3.89
CA LEU A 88 -5.86 -5.74 4.54
C LEU A 88 -5.20 -5.13 5.79
N ASN A 89 -4.25 -5.82 6.42
CA ASN A 89 -3.54 -5.28 7.60
C ASN A 89 -2.57 -4.14 7.23
N GLN A 90 -2.11 -4.09 5.99
CA GLN A 90 -1.21 -3.02 5.51
C GLN A 90 -1.96 -1.80 5.00
N VAL A 91 -3.23 -1.93 4.68
CA VAL A 91 -4.06 -0.83 4.16
C VAL A 91 -4.20 0.31 5.17
N ASP A 92 -4.29 0.01 6.46
CA ASP A 92 -4.36 1.02 7.53
C ASP A 92 -3.10 1.89 7.60
N ASN A 93 -1.97 1.35 7.12
CA ASN A 93 -0.70 2.08 6.98
C ASN A 93 -0.58 2.82 5.64
N GLY A 94 -1.61 2.79 4.80
CA GLY A 94 -1.62 3.38 3.46
C GLY A 94 -0.93 2.55 2.38
N HIS A 95 -0.56 1.31 2.67
CA HIS A 95 0.09 0.40 1.74
C HIS A 95 -0.90 -0.61 1.16
N TYR A 96 -1.11 -0.55 -0.15
CA TYR A 96 -1.94 -1.49 -0.89
C TYR A 96 -1.05 -2.53 -1.54
N MET A 97 -1.05 -3.75 -0.97
CA MET A 97 -0.15 -4.84 -1.35
C MET A 97 -0.92 -6.14 -1.48
N ILE A 98 -0.47 -7.01 -2.36
CA ILE A 98 -0.92 -8.40 -2.44
C ILE A 98 -0.26 -9.17 -1.29
N LYS A 99 -0.98 -10.12 -0.70
CA LYS A 99 -0.44 -11.03 0.31
C LYS A 99 0.74 -11.81 -0.26
N PRO A 100 1.85 -11.96 0.48
CA PRO A 100 3.04 -12.66 -0.03
C PRO A 100 2.79 -14.14 -0.37
N ASP A 101 1.85 -14.78 0.29
CA ASP A 101 1.45 -16.17 0.12
C ASP A 101 0.44 -16.40 -1.03
N PHE A 102 0.03 -15.34 -1.72
CA PHE A 102 -0.88 -15.44 -2.85
C PHE A 102 -0.19 -15.92 -4.15
N ASP A 103 1.07 -15.55 -4.34
CA ASP A 103 1.87 -15.91 -5.52
C ASP A 103 3.29 -16.22 -5.09
N ASP A 104 3.82 -17.38 -5.48
CA ASP A 104 5.14 -17.86 -5.06
C ASP A 104 6.26 -16.89 -5.48
N ASN A 105 6.21 -16.34 -6.70
CA ASN A 105 7.20 -15.39 -7.19
C ASN A 105 7.16 -14.08 -6.39
N LEU A 106 5.96 -13.62 -6.05
CA LEU A 106 5.79 -12.41 -5.23
C LEU A 106 6.32 -12.64 -3.82
N GLY A 107 6.08 -13.83 -3.25
CA GLY A 107 6.61 -14.27 -1.97
C GLY A 107 8.15 -14.26 -1.94
N GLU A 108 8.78 -14.88 -2.95
CA GLU A 108 10.23 -14.90 -3.08
C GLU A 108 10.85 -13.50 -3.22
N LEU A 109 10.24 -12.63 -4.02
CA LEU A 109 10.68 -11.24 -4.17
C LEU A 109 10.56 -10.47 -2.85
N ARG A 110 9.52 -10.71 -2.08
CA ARG A 110 9.31 -10.11 -0.77
C ARG A 110 10.38 -10.54 0.22
N GLU A 111 10.68 -11.84 0.30
CA GLU A 111 11.74 -12.36 1.17
C GLU A 111 13.10 -11.76 0.81
N GLN A 112 13.40 -11.61 -0.48
CA GLN A 112 14.64 -10.98 -0.93
C GLN A 112 14.72 -9.50 -0.53
N LEU A 113 13.61 -8.76 -0.64
CA LEU A 113 13.52 -7.35 -0.19
C LEU A 113 13.74 -7.23 1.31
N ASP A 114 13.13 -8.11 2.11
CA ASP A 114 13.27 -8.12 3.57
C ASP A 114 14.72 -8.45 3.98
N LEU A 115 15.37 -9.37 3.29
CA LEU A 115 16.80 -9.66 3.50
C LEU A 115 17.71 -8.46 3.17
N ILE A 116 17.39 -7.72 2.12
CA ILE A 116 18.16 -6.51 1.79
C ILE A 116 17.91 -5.42 2.83
N ASP A 117 16.69 -5.24 3.30
CA ASP A 117 16.36 -4.27 4.35
C ASP A 117 17.15 -4.55 5.65
N VAL A 118 17.25 -5.81 6.04
CA VAL A 118 18.08 -6.23 7.18
C VAL A 118 19.56 -5.87 6.96
N LYS A 119 20.08 -6.11 5.74
CA LYS A 119 21.47 -5.76 5.40
C LYS A 119 21.69 -4.24 5.39
N ILE A 120 20.74 -3.45 4.92
CA ILE A 120 20.77 -1.99 4.94
C ILE A 120 20.81 -1.47 6.38
N LYS A 121 19.92 -1.98 7.25
CA LYS A 121 19.91 -1.62 8.69
C LYS A 121 21.22 -2.01 9.40
N ALA A 122 21.83 -3.12 9.01
CA ALA A 122 23.15 -3.50 9.52
C ALA A 122 24.25 -2.52 9.10
N GLN A 123 24.15 -1.89 7.91
CA GLN A 123 25.11 -0.85 7.50
C GLN A 123 25.06 0.39 8.38
N GLU A 124 23.88 0.76 8.91
CA GLU A 124 23.79 1.87 9.87
C GLU A 124 24.60 1.59 11.14
N SER A 125 24.47 0.40 11.70
CA SER A 125 25.22 -0.01 12.89
C SER A 125 26.73 -0.02 12.64
N LYS A 126 27.13 -0.50 11.46
CA LYS A 126 28.53 -0.55 11.05
C LYS A 126 29.11 0.85 10.84
N ALA A 127 28.39 1.72 10.14
CA ALA A 127 28.79 3.11 9.92
C ALA A 127 28.88 3.89 11.23
N ALA A 128 27.95 3.67 12.15
CA ALA A 128 27.96 4.29 13.48
C ALA A 128 29.23 3.90 14.26
N ALA A 129 29.60 2.62 14.25
CA ALA A 129 30.81 2.14 14.91
C ALA A 129 32.11 2.65 14.23
N GLU A 130 32.16 2.67 12.89
CA GLU A 130 33.33 3.13 12.13
C GLU A 130 33.61 4.65 12.29
N LEU A 131 32.54 5.44 12.47
CA LEU A 131 32.62 6.89 12.61
C LEU A 131 32.60 7.36 14.08
N ASP A 132 32.52 6.42 15.03
CA ASP A 132 32.37 6.70 16.48
C ASP A 132 31.19 7.62 16.77
N LEU A 133 30.03 7.32 16.18
CA LEU A 133 28.80 8.10 16.29
C LEU A 133 27.66 7.28 16.91
N GLU A 134 26.78 7.96 17.67
CA GLU A 134 25.62 7.30 18.27
C GLU A 134 24.54 7.01 17.21
N LYS A 135 24.27 5.69 16.98
CA LYS A 135 23.25 5.23 16.06
C LYS A 135 21.86 5.75 16.43
N GLY A 136 21.12 6.20 15.41
CA GLY A 136 19.73 6.67 15.56
C GLY A 136 19.58 8.07 16.14
N LYS A 137 20.60 8.58 16.86
CA LYS A 137 20.59 9.96 17.40
C LYS A 137 21.45 10.90 16.56
N VAL A 138 22.73 10.59 16.42
CA VAL A 138 23.70 11.41 15.70
C VAL A 138 23.80 10.98 14.25
N LEU A 139 23.99 9.68 14.00
CA LEU A 139 23.93 9.08 12.68
C LEU A 139 22.55 8.45 12.46
N LYS A 140 21.88 8.85 11.41
CA LYS A 140 20.56 8.34 11.01
C LYS A 140 20.62 7.72 9.62
N LEU A 141 19.97 6.57 9.47
CA LEU A 141 19.67 5.98 8.18
C LEU A 141 18.34 6.54 7.70
N GLU A 142 18.31 7.15 6.52
CA GLU A 142 17.13 7.73 5.92
C GLU A 142 16.97 7.24 4.48
N HIS A 143 15.77 7.36 3.94
CA HIS A 143 15.44 6.97 2.57
C HIS A 143 14.64 8.07 1.88
N ASN A 144 14.92 8.30 0.61
CA ASN A 144 14.06 9.08 -0.29
C ASN A 144 14.12 8.55 -1.72
N SER A 145 13.19 9.02 -2.57
CA SER A 145 13.09 8.58 -3.97
C SER A 145 14.28 8.98 -4.84
N GLN A 146 15.02 10.03 -4.47
CA GLN A 146 16.13 10.56 -5.29
C GLN A 146 17.44 9.81 -5.06
N TYR A 147 17.74 9.47 -3.79
CA TYR A 147 19.04 8.91 -3.40
C TYR A 147 18.97 7.46 -2.90
N GLY A 148 17.76 6.91 -2.71
CA GLY A 148 17.56 5.66 -2.00
C GLY A 148 17.87 5.80 -0.51
N TYR A 149 18.48 4.79 0.09
CA TYR A 149 18.97 4.85 1.47
C TYR A 149 20.29 5.60 1.56
N TYR A 150 20.41 6.45 2.55
CA TYR A 150 21.63 7.23 2.85
C TYR A 150 21.77 7.47 4.36
N PHE A 151 22.99 7.71 4.78
CA PHE A 151 23.28 8.17 6.14
C PHE A 151 23.15 9.68 6.22
N ARG A 152 22.65 10.19 7.34
CA ARG A 152 22.60 11.61 7.63
C ARG A 152 23.20 11.91 9.00
N VAL A 153 24.03 12.95 9.05
CA VAL A 153 24.58 13.54 10.28
C VAL A 153 24.41 15.06 10.27
N THR A 154 24.53 15.69 11.44
CA THR A 154 24.57 17.15 11.55
C THR A 154 25.90 17.70 11.02
N LEU A 155 25.95 19.00 10.68
CA LEU A 155 27.17 19.66 10.22
C LEU A 155 28.33 19.58 11.22
N LYS A 156 28.07 19.41 12.52
CA LYS A 156 29.10 19.26 13.56
C LYS A 156 30.01 18.06 13.31
N GLU A 157 29.44 17.00 12.72
CA GLU A 157 30.13 15.73 12.46
C GLU A 157 30.78 15.66 11.07
N GLU A 158 30.80 16.76 10.32
CA GLU A 158 31.35 16.82 8.95
C GLU A 158 32.78 16.29 8.86
N LYS A 159 33.60 16.63 9.83
CA LYS A 159 35.03 16.23 9.85
C LYS A 159 35.18 14.69 9.93
N ASN A 160 34.33 14.02 10.69
CA ASN A 160 34.36 12.59 10.87
C ASN A 160 34.04 11.87 9.55
N VAL A 161 33.08 12.41 8.77
CA VAL A 161 32.69 11.86 7.47
C VAL A 161 33.75 12.17 6.39
N ARG A 162 34.19 13.43 6.26
CA ARG A 162 35.15 13.85 5.22
C ARG A 162 36.55 13.21 5.42
N GLY A 163 36.91 12.92 6.65
CA GLY A 163 38.18 12.26 6.97
C GLY A 163 38.24 10.78 6.59
N ASN A 164 37.11 10.15 6.30
CA ASN A 164 37.05 8.73 6.00
C ASN A 164 36.77 8.48 4.51
N LYS A 165 37.77 7.90 3.81
CA LYS A 165 37.71 7.64 2.36
C LYS A 165 36.67 6.60 1.95
N ASN A 166 36.13 5.84 2.90
CA ASN A 166 35.10 4.82 2.63
C ASN A 166 33.71 5.43 2.38
N TYR A 167 33.55 6.73 2.67
CA TYR A 167 32.27 7.43 2.54
C TYR A 167 32.32 8.52 1.48
N SER A 168 31.27 8.58 0.66
CA SER A 168 31.05 9.63 -0.34
C SER A 168 29.90 10.54 0.10
N ILE A 169 30.14 11.85 0.06
CA ILE A 169 29.13 12.86 0.37
C ILE A 169 28.23 13.01 -0.85
N ILE A 170 26.92 12.86 -0.63
CA ILE A 170 25.87 13.08 -1.64
C ILE A 170 25.47 14.56 -1.64
N GLU A 171 25.22 15.10 -0.45
CA GLU A 171 24.72 16.45 -0.27
C GLU A 171 25.18 17.02 1.09
N ALA A 172 25.55 18.29 1.11
CA ALA A 172 25.83 19.03 2.33
C ALA A 172 25.04 20.34 2.31
N ASN A 173 24.14 20.51 3.28
CA ASN A 173 23.29 21.68 3.40
C ASN A 173 23.05 22.06 4.88
N LYS A 174 22.24 23.08 5.14
CA LYS A 174 21.95 23.56 6.51
C LYS A 174 21.30 22.48 7.40
N SER A 175 20.65 21.46 6.82
CA SER A 175 20.00 20.37 7.56
C SER A 175 20.97 19.24 7.92
N GLY A 176 22.20 19.25 7.41
CA GLY A 176 23.24 18.26 7.68
C GLY A 176 23.91 17.74 6.42
N ILE A 177 24.62 16.65 6.57
CA ILE A 177 25.37 15.97 5.52
C ILE A 177 24.74 14.62 5.24
N LYS A 178 24.40 14.38 3.97
CA LYS A 178 23.94 13.10 3.44
C LYS A 178 25.13 12.42 2.77
N PHE A 179 25.36 11.17 3.10
CA PHE A 179 26.49 10.41 2.59
C PHE A 179 26.17 8.92 2.55
N ARG A 180 27.00 8.16 1.86
CA ARG A 180 26.89 6.69 1.77
C ARG A 180 28.27 6.07 1.60
N ASN A 181 28.37 4.77 1.84
CA ASN A 181 29.49 3.95 1.46
C ASN A 181 29.18 3.09 0.24
N GLY A 182 30.19 2.53 -0.40
CA GLY A 182 30.00 1.69 -1.59
C GLY A 182 29.12 0.45 -1.34
N LYS A 183 29.08 -0.07 -0.10
CA LYS A 183 28.22 -1.20 0.24
C LYS A 183 26.74 -0.80 0.30
N LEU A 184 26.43 0.36 0.87
CA LEU A 184 25.06 0.89 0.88
C LEU A 184 24.58 1.23 -0.53
N GLU A 185 25.48 1.72 -1.39
CA GLU A 185 25.19 1.97 -2.81
C GLU A 185 24.79 0.70 -3.55
N GLN A 186 25.57 -0.39 -3.42
CA GLN A 186 25.21 -1.69 -4.00
C GLN A 186 23.88 -2.25 -3.47
N LEU A 187 23.60 -2.04 -2.17
CA LEU A 187 22.34 -2.47 -1.58
C LEU A 187 21.15 -1.64 -2.11
N ASN A 188 21.36 -0.34 -2.36
CA ASN A 188 20.34 0.52 -2.99
C ASN A 188 20.01 0.05 -4.41
N GLU A 189 20.99 -0.28 -5.22
CA GLU A 189 20.78 -0.81 -6.57
C GLU A 189 19.98 -2.11 -6.52
N SER A 190 20.39 -3.05 -5.67
CA SER A 190 19.67 -4.33 -5.50
C SER A 190 18.25 -4.12 -4.98
N PHE A 191 18.04 -3.18 -4.04
CA PHE A 191 16.72 -2.86 -3.51
C PHE A 191 15.82 -2.25 -4.59
N ALA A 192 16.34 -1.33 -5.40
CA ALA A 192 15.60 -0.72 -6.49
C ALA A 192 15.18 -1.73 -7.55
N ASP A 193 16.09 -2.63 -7.96
CA ASP A 193 15.82 -3.69 -8.93
C ASP A 193 14.73 -4.66 -8.44
N LEU A 194 14.84 -5.11 -7.19
CA LEU A 194 13.85 -6.03 -6.60
C LEU A 194 12.50 -5.34 -6.38
N SER A 195 12.50 -4.07 -5.96
CA SER A 195 11.25 -3.29 -5.82
C SER A 195 10.55 -3.12 -7.16
N ALA A 196 11.29 -2.83 -8.23
CA ALA A 196 10.71 -2.72 -9.57
C ALA A 196 10.10 -4.06 -10.03
N LYS A 197 10.80 -5.19 -9.83
CA LYS A 197 10.28 -6.52 -10.15
C LYS A 197 9.04 -6.86 -9.33
N TYR A 198 9.03 -6.54 -8.04
CA TYR A 198 7.90 -6.74 -7.17
C TYR A 198 6.67 -5.94 -7.64
N GLU A 199 6.86 -4.67 -7.98
CA GLU A 199 5.79 -3.82 -8.50
C GLU A 199 5.24 -4.33 -9.85
N ASP A 200 6.11 -4.81 -10.74
CA ASP A 200 5.69 -5.33 -12.05
C ASP A 200 4.93 -6.65 -11.90
N GLN A 201 5.38 -7.56 -11.04
CA GLN A 201 4.65 -8.79 -10.72
C GLN A 201 3.27 -8.48 -10.12
N GLN A 202 3.23 -7.55 -9.16
CA GLN A 202 1.99 -7.11 -8.55
C GLN A 202 1.00 -6.50 -9.57
N LYS A 203 1.48 -5.68 -10.51
CA LYS A 203 0.65 -5.13 -11.59
C LYS A 203 0.11 -6.20 -12.52
N SER A 204 0.91 -7.23 -12.83
CA SER A 204 0.46 -8.36 -13.64
C SER A 204 -0.70 -9.09 -12.98
N ILE A 205 -0.56 -9.46 -11.70
CA ILE A 205 -1.60 -10.13 -10.93
C ILE A 205 -2.88 -9.27 -10.86
N VAL A 206 -2.76 -7.98 -10.57
CA VAL A 206 -3.92 -7.07 -10.53
C VAL A 206 -4.63 -7.01 -11.89
N SER A 207 -3.89 -7.01 -12.99
CA SER A 207 -4.48 -7.00 -14.34
C SER A 207 -5.25 -8.29 -14.65
N GLU A 208 -4.77 -9.43 -14.17
CA GLU A 208 -5.46 -10.71 -14.28
C GLU A 208 -6.75 -10.72 -13.44
N MET A 209 -6.68 -10.29 -12.18
CA MET A 209 -7.85 -10.17 -11.29
C MET A 209 -8.95 -9.28 -11.89
N ILE A 210 -8.57 -8.15 -12.48
CA ILE A 210 -9.53 -7.24 -13.13
C ILE A 210 -10.20 -7.93 -14.33
N ARG A 211 -9.44 -8.67 -15.13
CA ARG A 211 -10.00 -9.42 -16.27
C ARG A 211 -10.98 -10.49 -15.84
N GLU A 212 -10.62 -11.26 -14.81
CA GLU A 212 -11.52 -12.27 -14.24
C GLU A 212 -12.82 -11.63 -13.72
N ALA A 213 -12.71 -10.53 -12.96
CA ALA A 213 -13.88 -9.80 -12.46
C ALA A 213 -14.77 -9.22 -13.57
N LEU A 214 -14.26 -8.98 -14.78
CA LEU A 214 -15.03 -8.45 -15.92
C LEU A 214 -15.60 -9.55 -16.83
N ILE A 215 -15.17 -10.80 -16.70
CA ILE A 215 -15.63 -11.93 -17.55
C ILE A 215 -16.79 -12.68 -16.88
N GLU A 216 -16.95 -12.59 -15.58
CA GLU A 216 -18.02 -13.25 -14.83
C GLU A 216 -19.39 -12.51 -14.88
N ASP A 217 -19.49 -11.39 -15.60
CA ASP A 217 -20.74 -10.71 -15.97
C ASP A 217 -21.20 -11.21 -17.37
#